data_186461884fa536bb9719a24f11da956e
#
_entry.id   186461884fa536bb9719a24f11da956e
#
_cell.length_a   1.000
_cell.length_b   1.000
_cell.length_c   1.000
_cell.angle_alpha   90.00
_cell.angle_beta   90.00
_cell.angle_gamma   90.00
#
_symmetry.space_group_name_H-M   'P 1'
#
loop_
_entity.id
_entity.type
_entity.pdbx_description
1 polymer ?
#
loop_
_entity_poly.entity_id
_entity_poly.type
_entity_poly.pdbx_seq_one_letter_code
_entity_poly.pdbx_strand_id
1 'polypeptide(L)'
;MNYVRIFLILWCAALPDALAGTEPLLYETQSFTLDNESTPVRVPKGYTLEWLVDMDRPRMLTFAPNGDLFAGSKSGEVYRLPPPYNKAEVLIDLSGYPHSVAFREGEILIARTNGLYRAPYQPGQTKVSRKEVTLLARLPGGFGHNTRTVGVGPDGRIYVSLGIQRNCTDQYLGEGYDFDDQRGGVMVLREGNGRPTWEPYASGLRNPVGFDWHPQTGVLYATNNGPDHLGFDQPPECFSKLTAGSFHGMPWFQFDGQQVNRDDCESDKPPRPIAEVTIPVVTFPARNAPLGMAFVPKGAMDEKLEFDAVVALHGSWGKPVGGGVETRRAPKLVAVRFKDGEAVRVDDLVSGFQLLDGDRWARPADVAFGPDGALYFS
;
A
#
# COMPACT_ATOMS: atom_id res chain seq x y z
N MET A 1 10.08 2.59 -22.93
CA MET A 1 8.80 2.89 -22.25
C MET A 1 8.63 1.80 -21.19
N ASN A 2 8.72 2.18 -19.92
CA ASN A 2 8.61 1.18 -18.82
C ASN A 2 7.14 0.99 -18.50
N TYR A 3 6.51 -0.01 -19.09
CA TYR A 3 5.17 -0.45 -18.72
C TYR A 3 5.26 -1.20 -17.38
N VAL A 4 4.41 -0.84 -16.44
CA VAL A 4 4.18 -1.62 -15.21
C VAL A 4 2.91 -2.43 -15.42
N ARG A 5 2.92 -3.65 -14.99
CA ARG A 5 2.04 -4.75 -15.39
C ARG A 5 1.13 -5.13 -14.23
N ILE A 6 -0.15 -5.42 -14.50
CA ILE A 6 -1.08 -5.99 -13.51
C ILE A 6 -1.17 -7.50 -13.72
N PHE A 7 -1.16 -8.25 -12.62
CA PHE A 7 -1.22 -9.70 -12.58
C PHE A 7 -2.48 -10.17 -11.86
N LEU A 8 -3.01 -11.29 -12.30
CA LEU A 8 -4.12 -12.00 -11.72
C LEU A 8 -3.62 -13.32 -11.12
N ILE A 9 -4.06 -13.65 -9.91
CA ILE A 9 -3.85 -14.96 -9.31
C ILE A 9 -5.20 -15.66 -9.19
N LEU A 10 -5.40 -16.74 -9.95
CA LEU A 10 -6.63 -17.55 -9.98
C LEU A 10 -6.49 -18.76 -9.05
N TRP A 11 -7.59 -19.12 -8.40
CA TRP A 11 -7.72 -20.28 -7.52
C TRP A 11 -8.30 -21.50 -8.28
N CYS A 12 -7.75 -22.67 -8.05
CA CYS A 12 -8.30 -23.94 -8.46
C CYS A 12 -8.74 -24.75 -7.23
N ALA A 13 -10.00 -25.15 -7.23
CA ALA A 13 -10.80 -25.65 -6.14
C ALA A 13 -10.23 -26.82 -5.29
N ALA A 14 -10.65 -26.84 -4.11
CA ALA A 14 -10.28 -27.22 -2.77
C ALA A 14 -10.54 -28.66 -2.31
N LEU A 15 -10.02 -28.97 -1.16
CA LEU A 15 -10.51 -29.98 -0.20
C LEU A 15 -10.56 -29.34 1.20
N PRO A 16 -11.55 -29.67 2.05
CA PRO A 16 -11.69 -29.04 3.35
C PRO A 16 -10.82 -29.74 4.42
N ASP A 17 -10.22 -29.00 5.33
CA ASP A 17 -10.35 -29.10 6.77
C ASP A 17 -9.34 -28.29 7.61
N ALA A 18 -9.94 -27.55 8.52
CA ALA A 18 -9.60 -27.19 9.89
C ALA A 18 -8.12 -27.03 10.29
N LEU A 19 -7.70 -25.80 10.36
CA LEU A 19 -6.83 -25.09 11.32
C LEU A 19 -6.37 -23.79 10.67
N ALA A 20 -7.31 -22.88 10.44
CA ALA A 20 -7.05 -21.57 9.84
C ALA A 20 -5.93 -20.82 10.59
N GLY A 21 -4.98 -20.28 9.86
CA GLY A 21 -4.07 -19.22 10.32
C GLY A 21 -2.66 -19.63 10.76
N THR A 22 -2.30 -20.91 10.92
CA THR A 22 -0.99 -21.28 11.46
C THR A 22 -0.15 -22.26 10.62
N GLU A 23 -0.74 -22.95 9.66
CA GLU A 23 0.02 -23.88 8.82
C GLU A 23 0.88 -23.14 7.79
N PRO A 24 2.12 -23.64 7.51
CA PRO A 24 2.96 -23.12 6.46
C PRO A 24 2.27 -23.21 5.10
N LEU A 25 2.43 -22.22 4.26
CA LEU A 25 2.02 -22.28 2.86
C LEU A 25 2.89 -23.31 2.12
N LEU A 26 2.24 -24.16 1.34
CA LEU A 26 2.91 -25.01 0.37
C LEU A 26 3.07 -24.22 -0.92
N TYR A 27 4.18 -24.45 -1.64
CA TYR A 27 4.51 -23.70 -2.84
C TYR A 27 4.79 -24.62 -4.02
N GLU A 28 4.61 -24.04 -5.19
CA GLU A 28 5.10 -24.60 -6.45
C GLU A 28 5.80 -23.52 -7.27
N THR A 29 6.66 -23.93 -8.18
CA THR A 29 7.36 -23.03 -9.10
C THR A 29 6.71 -23.17 -10.47
N GLN A 30 6.29 -22.04 -11.02
CA GLN A 30 5.71 -21.93 -12.34
C GLN A 30 6.70 -21.22 -13.28
N SER A 31 6.65 -21.57 -14.55
CA SER A 31 7.34 -20.83 -15.59
C SER A 31 6.44 -19.70 -16.08
N PHE A 32 6.83 -18.47 -15.81
CA PHE A 32 6.10 -17.29 -16.27
C PHE A 32 6.81 -16.70 -17.48
N THR A 33 6.10 -16.56 -18.59
CA THR A 33 6.66 -16.04 -19.85
C THR A 33 6.27 -14.59 -20.05
N LEU A 34 7.27 -13.74 -20.29
CA LEU A 34 7.13 -12.33 -20.51
C LEU A 34 8.09 -11.89 -21.62
N ASP A 35 7.58 -11.18 -22.64
CA ASP A 35 8.36 -10.73 -23.78
C ASP A 35 9.26 -11.82 -24.40
N ASN A 36 8.75 -13.06 -24.47
CA ASN A 36 9.42 -14.31 -24.89
C ASN A 36 10.54 -14.81 -23.96
N GLU A 37 10.71 -14.22 -22.79
CA GLU A 37 11.62 -14.73 -21.76
C GLU A 37 10.82 -15.45 -20.67
N SER A 38 11.29 -16.63 -20.29
CA SER A 38 10.64 -17.47 -19.29
C SER A 38 11.40 -17.39 -17.96
N THR A 39 10.72 -16.98 -16.91
CA THR A 39 11.27 -16.83 -15.56
C THR A 39 10.54 -17.72 -14.55
N PRO A 40 11.27 -18.35 -13.61
CA PRO A 40 10.63 -19.11 -12.55
C PRO A 40 9.97 -18.15 -11.52
N VAL A 41 8.70 -18.39 -11.24
CA VAL A 41 7.93 -17.68 -10.22
C VAL A 41 7.43 -18.69 -9.21
N ARG A 42 7.62 -18.40 -7.93
CA ARG A 42 7.13 -19.21 -6.81
C ARG A 42 5.80 -18.66 -6.34
N VAL A 43 4.78 -19.51 -6.34
CA VAL A 43 3.40 -19.20 -5.91
C VAL A 43 2.92 -20.22 -4.89
N PRO A 44 1.88 -19.96 -4.10
CA PRO A 44 1.25 -20.99 -3.30
C PRO A 44 0.71 -22.12 -4.20
N LYS A 45 0.79 -23.36 -3.71
CA LYS A 45 0.34 -24.53 -4.44
C LYS A 45 -1.15 -24.41 -4.79
N GLY A 46 -1.47 -24.61 -6.07
CA GLY A 46 -2.83 -24.51 -6.61
C GLY A 46 -3.22 -23.10 -7.09
N TYR A 47 -2.27 -22.16 -7.11
CA TYR A 47 -2.47 -20.82 -7.67
C TYR A 47 -1.70 -20.63 -8.96
N THR A 48 -2.21 -19.81 -9.85
CA THR A 48 -1.58 -19.47 -11.13
C THR A 48 -1.36 -17.97 -11.21
N LEU A 49 -0.14 -17.56 -11.60
CA LEU A 49 0.15 -16.18 -11.93
C LEU A 49 -0.12 -15.93 -13.41
N GLU A 50 -0.95 -14.94 -13.71
CA GLU A 50 -1.30 -14.58 -15.08
C GLU A 50 -1.03 -13.10 -15.36
N TRP A 51 -0.62 -12.81 -16.59
CA TRP A 51 -0.56 -11.46 -17.11
C TRP A 51 -1.97 -10.99 -17.48
N LEU A 52 -2.32 -9.77 -17.06
CA LEU A 52 -3.65 -9.26 -17.32
C LEU A 52 -3.67 -8.19 -18.41
N VAL A 53 -2.99 -7.07 -18.19
CA VAL A 53 -3.03 -5.91 -19.09
C VAL A 53 -1.87 -4.96 -18.86
N ASP A 54 -1.48 -4.20 -19.88
CA ASP A 54 -0.50 -3.12 -19.79
C ASP A 54 -1.17 -1.80 -19.41
N MET A 55 -0.54 -1.06 -18.49
CA MET A 55 -0.87 0.32 -18.13
C MET A 55 0.39 1.14 -17.92
N ASP A 56 0.32 2.46 -18.16
CA ASP A 56 1.48 3.33 -17.90
C ASP A 56 1.57 3.68 -16.41
N ARG A 57 2.55 3.07 -15.75
CA ARG A 57 2.94 3.33 -14.36
C ARG A 57 1.78 3.28 -13.36
N PRO A 58 0.98 2.20 -13.32
CA PRO A 58 -0.10 2.05 -12.36
C PRO A 58 0.43 2.10 -10.93
N ARG A 59 -0.46 2.47 -10.00
CA ARG A 59 -0.17 2.54 -8.57
C ARG A 59 -1.28 1.82 -7.80
N MET A 60 -1.99 2.53 -6.95
CA MET A 60 -2.99 1.91 -6.08
C MET A 60 -4.19 1.39 -6.88
N LEU A 61 -4.61 0.20 -6.54
CA LEU A 61 -5.74 -0.51 -7.12
C LEU A 61 -6.97 -0.40 -6.21
N THR A 62 -8.15 -0.28 -6.79
CA THR A 62 -9.41 -0.25 -6.04
C THR A 62 -10.53 -0.85 -6.87
N PHE A 63 -11.29 -1.77 -6.30
CA PHE A 63 -12.53 -2.23 -6.92
C PHE A 63 -13.69 -1.31 -6.54
N ALA A 64 -14.44 -0.88 -7.55
CA ALA A 64 -15.69 -0.19 -7.34
C ALA A 64 -16.81 -1.19 -6.96
N PRO A 65 -17.92 -0.72 -6.36
CA PRO A 65 -19.02 -1.60 -5.95
C PRO A 65 -19.66 -2.43 -7.07
N ASN A 66 -19.52 -2.01 -8.32
CA ASN A 66 -20.00 -2.74 -9.50
C ASN A 66 -19.01 -3.78 -10.05
N GLY A 67 -17.87 -3.96 -9.40
CA GLY A 67 -16.82 -4.90 -9.78
C GLY A 67 -15.82 -4.39 -10.82
N ASP A 68 -15.91 -3.14 -11.28
CA ASP A 68 -14.84 -2.55 -12.11
C ASP A 68 -13.58 -2.33 -11.27
N LEU A 69 -12.43 -2.69 -11.80
CA LEU A 69 -11.13 -2.40 -11.20
C LEU A 69 -10.65 -1.01 -11.66
N PHE A 70 -10.11 -0.24 -10.73
CA PHE A 70 -9.49 1.06 -11.01
C PHE A 70 -8.04 1.08 -10.57
N ALA A 71 -7.22 1.80 -11.33
CA ALA A 71 -5.84 2.06 -10.98
C ALA A 71 -5.54 3.56 -11.04
N GLY A 72 -4.99 4.10 -9.94
CA GLY A 72 -4.26 5.35 -9.99
C GLY A 72 -2.95 5.19 -10.73
N SER A 73 -2.32 6.28 -11.15
CA SER A 73 -1.05 6.17 -11.90
C SER A 73 -0.10 7.33 -11.64
N LYS A 74 1.16 7.14 -12.00
CA LYS A 74 2.16 8.20 -12.07
C LYS A 74 2.16 8.90 -13.43
N SER A 75 1.43 8.37 -14.42
CA SER A 75 1.29 8.98 -15.75
C SER A 75 0.37 10.21 -15.75
N GLY A 76 -0.50 10.33 -14.74
CA GLY A 76 -1.51 11.40 -14.66
C GLY A 76 -2.91 10.93 -14.97
N GLU A 77 -3.07 9.66 -15.28
CA GLU A 77 -4.33 9.04 -15.65
C GLU A 77 -4.89 8.19 -14.51
N VAL A 78 -6.20 8.10 -14.43
CA VAL A 78 -6.93 7.08 -13.67
C VAL A 78 -7.48 6.10 -14.68
N TYR A 79 -7.10 4.85 -14.55
CA TYR A 79 -7.56 3.77 -15.40
C TYR A 79 -8.78 3.07 -14.80
N ARG A 80 -9.67 2.61 -15.68
CA ARG A 80 -10.78 1.72 -15.38
C ARG A 80 -10.63 0.44 -16.18
N LEU A 81 -10.82 -0.70 -15.54
CA LEU A 81 -10.78 -2.02 -16.14
C LEU A 81 -12.12 -2.72 -15.81
N PRO A 82 -13.05 -2.80 -16.78
CA PRO A 82 -14.26 -3.61 -16.57
C PRO A 82 -13.92 -5.10 -16.66
N PRO A 83 -14.69 -5.99 -16.02
CA PRO A 83 -14.53 -7.43 -16.22
C PRO A 83 -14.55 -7.82 -17.71
N PRO A 84 -13.69 -8.75 -18.19
CA PRO A 84 -12.73 -9.59 -17.44
C PRO A 84 -11.35 -8.94 -17.21
N TYR A 85 -11.24 -7.62 -17.10
CA TYR A 85 -10.07 -6.82 -16.74
C TYR A 85 -8.89 -6.85 -17.73
N ASN A 86 -9.10 -7.36 -18.92
CA ASN A 86 -8.09 -7.51 -19.97
C ASN A 86 -7.94 -6.26 -20.86
N LYS A 87 -8.60 -5.16 -20.49
CA LYS A 87 -8.54 -3.88 -21.18
C LYS A 87 -8.53 -2.73 -20.19
N ALA A 88 -7.50 -1.90 -20.21
CA ALA A 88 -7.45 -0.66 -19.45
C ALA A 88 -8.01 0.50 -20.29
N GLU A 89 -8.94 1.24 -19.74
CA GLU A 89 -9.55 2.44 -20.33
C GLU A 89 -9.19 3.65 -19.47
N VAL A 90 -8.84 4.77 -20.09
CA VAL A 90 -8.58 6.02 -19.37
C VAL A 90 -9.92 6.63 -18.97
N LEU A 91 -10.28 6.52 -17.69
CA LEU A 91 -11.46 7.15 -17.12
C LEU A 91 -11.29 8.68 -17.02
N ILE A 92 -10.14 9.11 -16.50
CA ILE A 92 -9.82 10.51 -16.26
C ILE A 92 -8.34 10.74 -16.57
N ASP A 93 -8.04 11.77 -17.36
CA ASP A 93 -6.70 12.33 -17.49
C ASP A 93 -6.65 13.65 -16.70
N LEU A 94 -5.90 13.67 -15.60
CA LEU A 94 -5.78 14.81 -14.70
C LEU A 94 -4.44 15.51 -14.78
N SER A 95 -3.43 14.87 -15.35
CA SER A 95 -2.02 15.22 -15.15
C SER A 95 -1.59 15.19 -13.65
N GLY A 96 -0.34 15.43 -13.38
CA GLY A 96 0.19 15.29 -12.00
C GLY A 96 0.22 13.83 -11.57
N TYR A 97 -0.10 13.54 -10.30
CA TYR A 97 0.02 12.21 -9.73
C TYR A 97 -1.29 11.78 -9.03
N PRO A 98 -2.32 11.33 -9.75
CA PRO A 98 -3.49 10.68 -9.15
C PRO A 98 -3.08 9.29 -8.65
N HIS A 99 -2.52 9.23 -7.45
CA HIS A 99 -1.90 8.02 -6.91
C HIS A 99 -2.91 6.92 -6.58
N SER A 100 -4.04 7.30 -6.02
CA SER A 100 -5.08 6.37 -5.60
C SER A 100 -6.47 6.96 -5.80
N VAL A 101 -7.45 6.06 -5.88
CA VAL A 101 -8.87 6.42 -5.92
C VAL A 101 -9.65 5.61 -4.88
N ALA A 102 -10.78 6.13 -4.45
CA ALA A 102 -11.76 5.44 -3.62
C ALA A 102 -13.17 5.83 -4.06
N PHE A 103 -14.16 5.07 -3.64
CA PHE A 103 -15.55 5.31 -4.01
C PHE A 103 -16.38 5.60 -2.77
N ARG A 104 -17.26 6.59 -2.89
CA ARG A 104 -18.33 6.89 -1.97
C ARG A 104 -19.60 7.05 -2.80
N GLU A 105 -20.77 6.93 -2.21
CA GLU A 105 -22.03 6.98 -2.94
C GLU A 105 -22.12 8.17 -3.90
N GLY A 106 -22.24 7.88 -5.20
CA GLY A 106 -22.39 8.85 -6.27
C GLY A 106 -21.12 9.61 -6.66
N GLU A 107 -19.95 9.31 -6.06
CA GLU A 107 -18.70 10.02 -6.39
C GLU A 107 -17.46 9.12 -6.37
N ILE A 108 -16.46 9.49 -7.16
CA ILE A 108 -15.09 9.00 -7.10
C ILE A 108 -14.21 10.03 -6.38
N LEU A 109 -13.44 9.57 -5.42
CA LEU A 109 -12.41 10.32 -4.71
C LEU A 109 -11.06 10.07 -5.36
N ILE A 110 -10.26 11.10 -5.58
CA ILE A 110 -8.97 11.00 -6.25
C ILE A 110 -7.91 11.71 -5.41
N ALA A 111 -7.00 10.95 -4.84
CA ALA A 111 -5.91 11.51 -4.06
C ALA A 111 -4.71 11.86 -4.95
N ARG A 112 -4.36 13.13 -4.97
CA ARG A 112 -3.18 13.70 -5.66
C ARG A 112 -2.24 14.29 -4.62
N THR A 113 -1.00 14.54 -5.01
CA THR A 113 0.05 15.06 -4.12
C THR A 113 -0.38 16.25 -3.27
N ASN A 114 -1.16 17.18 -3.82
CA ASN A 114 -1.52 18.45 -3.18
C ASN A 114 -2.99 18.58 -2.76
N GLY A 115 -3.77 17.51 -2.91
CA GLY A 115 -5.18 17.58 -2.57
C GLY A 115 -5.95 16.28 -2.79
N LEU A 116 -7.04 16.15 -2.09
CA LEU A 116 -8.09 15.20 -2.35
C LEU A 116 -9.12 15.87 -3.26
N TYR A 117 -9.39 15.23 -4.38
CA TYR A 117 -10.35 15.68 -5.38
C TYR A 117 -11.52 14.73 -5.44
N ARG A 118 -12.65 15.20 -5.99
CA ARG A 118 -13.83 14.38 -6.24
C ARG A 118 -14.47 14.73 -7.57
N ALA A 119 -15.19 13.76 -8.13
CA ALA A 119 -16.09 13.96 -9.26
C ALA A 119 -17.34 13.10 -9.12
N PRO A 120 -18.50 13.48 -9.67
CA PRO A 120 -19.62 12.59 -9.81
C PRO A 120 -19.22 11.34 -10.57
N TYR A 121 -19.64 10.19 -10.09
CA TYR A 121 -19.38 8.91 -10.73
C TYR A 121 -20.56 7.96 -10.56
N GLN A 122 -20.93 7.33 -11.66
CA GLN A 122 -21.95 6.28 -11.68
C GLN A 122 -21.31 4.94 -12.11
N PRO A 123 -21.71 3.82 -11.49
CA PRO A 123 -21.21 2.50 -11.88
C PRO A 123 -21.32 2.26 -13.39
N GLY A 124 -20.22 1.82 -13.99
CA GLY A 124 -20.14 1.59 -15.45
C GLY A 124 -19.80 2.82 -16.29
N GLN A 125 -19.69 4.02 -15.69
CA GLN A 125 -19.25 5.22 -16.40
C GLN A 125 -17.85 5.04 -16.97
N THR A 126 -17.67 5.31 -18.27
CA THR A 126 -16.42 5.05 -18.99
C THR A 126 -15.51 6.28 -19.09
N LYS A 127 -16.03 7.47 -18.77
CA LYS A 127 -15.27 8.72 -18.84
C LYS A 127 -15.82 9.76 -17.85
N VAL A 128 -14.89 10.44 -17.20
CA VAL A 128 -15.18 11.63 -16.36
C VAL A 128 -14.45 12.81 -16.94
N SER A 129 -15.15 13.92 -17.15
CA SER A 129 -14.54 15.14 -17.68
C SER A 129 -13.66 15.79 -16.60
N ARG A 130 -12.48 16.27 -16.99
CA ARG A 130 -11.61 17.07 -16.11
C ARG A 130 -12.32 18.28 -15.47
N LYS A 131 -13.35 18.83 -16.15
CA LYS A 131 -14.16 19.95 -15.63
C LYS A 131 -15.08 19.56 -14.47
N GLU A 132 -15.42 18.27 -14.34
CA GLU A 132 -16.25 17.74 -13.26
C GLU A 132 -15.43 17.46 -12.01
N VAL A 133 -14.08 17.39 -12.13
CA VAL A 133 -13.19 17.13 -11.01
C VAL A 133 -13.00 18.40 -10.20
N THR A 134 -13.41 18.38 -8.94
CA THR A 134 -13.32 19.51 -8.01
C THR A 134 -12.43 19.17 -6.82
N LEU A 135 -11.74 20.17 -6.28
CA LEU A 135 -10.97 20.02 -5.05
C LEU A 135 -11.93 19.90 -3.87
N LEU A 136 -11.85 18.77 -3.15
CA LEU A 136 -12.61 18.55 -1.91
C LEU A 136 -11.85 19.16 -0.71
N ALA A 137 -10.57 18.83 -0.57
CA ALA A 137 -9.72 19.36 0.50
C ALA A 137 -8.25 19.42 0.06
N ARG A 138 -7.54 20.49 0.44
CA ARG A 138 -6.08 20.58 0.23
C ARG A 138 -5.35 19.55 1.10
N LEU A 139 -4.22 19.05 0.59
CA LEU A 139 -3.28 18.23 1.33
C LEU A 139 -1.91 18.92 1.38
N PRO A 140 -1.11 18.71 2.43
CA PRO A 140 0.29 19.12 2.44
C PRO A 140 1.02 18.57 1.23
N GLY A 141 1.39 19.45 0.30
CA GLY A 141 1.97 19.11 -0.99
C GLY A 141 3.50 18.95 -0.95
N GLY A 142 4.13 19.14 -2.10
CA GLY A 142 5.58 19.18 -2.23
C GLY A 142 6.20 17.90 -2.77
N PHE A 143 7.54 17.82 -2.67
CA PHE A 143 8.36 16.73 -3.23
C PHE A 143 8.57 15.58 -2.21
N GLY A 144 9.40 14.62 -2.60
CA GLY A 144 9.79 13.47 -1.76
C GLY A 144 8.73 12.38 -1.77
N HIS A 145 8.27 11.94 -0.59
CA HIS A 145 7.19 10.96 -0.50
C HIS A 145 5.85 11.64 -0.79
N ASN A 146 5.60 11.84 -2.05
CA ASN A 146 4.46 12.62 -2.58
C ASN A 146 3.26 11.74 -3.00
N THR A 147 3.28 10.47 -2.70
CA THR A 147 2.13 9.56 -2.83
C THR A 147 1.06 9.93 -1.81
N ARG A 148 -0.21 9.71 -2.18
CA ARG A 148 -1.37 9.91 -1.31
C ARG A 148 -2.32 8.75 -1.55
N THR A 149 -2.49 7.90 -0.54
CA THR A 149 -3.48 6.82 -0.60
C THR A 149 -4.74 7.29 0.11
N VAL A 150 -5.88 7.17 -0.55
CA VAL A 150 -7.20 7.47 0.01
C VAL A 150 -7.99 6.19 0.24
N GLY A 151 -8.71 6.12 1.34
CA GLY A 151 -9.66 5.06 1.64
C GLY A 151 -10.89 5.63 2.34
N VAL A 152 -12.03 4.94 2.18
CA VAL A 152 -13.25 5.21 2.95
C VAL A 152 -13.38 4.13 4.02
N GLY A 153 -13.34 4.54 5.27
CA GLY A 153 -13.38 3.62 6.40
C GLY A 153 -14.77 3.00 6.62
N PRO A 154 -14.85 1.94 7.41
CA PRO A 154 -16.14 1.33 7.77
C PRO A 154 -17.08 2.28 8.51
N ASP A 155 -16.55 3.37 9.05
CA ASP A 155 -17.30 4.48 9.65
C ASP A 155 -17.79 5.55 8.63
N GLY A 156 -17.53 5.30 7.34
CA GLY A 156 -17.91 6.22 6.24
C GLY A 156 -17.00 7.45 6.09
N ARG A 157 -16.00 7.64 6.97
CA ARG A 157 -15.06 8.76 6.88
C ARG A 157 -13.97 8.51 5.86
N ILE A 158 -13.40 9.59 5.34
CA ILE A 158 -12.31 9.55 4.37
C ILE A 158 -10.98 9.68 5.09
N TYR A 159 -10.06 8.76 4.79
CA TYR A 159 -8.71 8.71 5.33
C TYR A 159 -7.71 8.91 4.21
N VAL A 160 -6.60 9.62 4.49
CA VAL A 160 -5.50 9.82 3.53
C VAL A 160 -4.17 9.63 4.23
N SER A 161 -3.27 8.85 3.62
CA SER A 161 -1.90 8.70 4.09
C SER A 161 -0.96 9.73 3.46
N LEU A 162 0.04 10.18 4.24
CA LEU A 162 1.05 11.16 3.83
C LEU A 162 2.42 10.77 4.34
N GLY A 163 3.41 10.68 3.44
CA GLY A 163 4.82 10.56 3.81
C GLY A 163 5.50 11.90 4.02
N ILE A 164 6.58 11.96 4.82
CA ILE A 164 7.44 13.15 4.98
C ILE A 164 8.22 13.45 3.70
N GLN A 165 8.78 14.66 3.56
CA GLN A 165 9.42 15.06 2.31
C GLN A 165 10.74 14.35 2.01
N ARG A 166 11.57 14.11 3.02
CA ARG A 166 12.93 13.57 2.84
C ARG A 166 13.11 12.26 3.61
N ASN A 167 14.33 11.78 3.63
CA ASN A 167 14.70 10.65 4.46
C ASN A 167 14.38 10.93 5.93
N CYS A 168 14.84 12.08 6.42
CA CYS A 168 14.52 12.69 7.69
C CYS A 168 14.11 14.14 7.45
N THR A 169 13.08 14.60 8.12
CA THR A 169 12.57 15.97 8.02
C THR A 169 11.81 16.27 9.30
N ASP A 170 11.98 17.46 9.84
CA ASP A 170 11.13 17.99 10.91
C ASP A 170 9.72 18.27 10.35
N GLN A 171 8.98 17.21 10.12
CA GLN A 171 7.58 17.21 9.66
C GLN A 171 6.81 16.22 10.50
N TYR A 172 5.71 16.67 11.05
CA TYR A 172 4.91 15.88 11.95
C TYR A 172 3.43 16.21 11.80
N LEU A 173 2.62 15.17 11.77
CA LEU A 173 1.18 15.29 11.73
C LEU A 173 0.64 15.53 13.15
N GLY A 174 0.59 16.80 13.57
CA GLY A 174 0.17 17.19 14.94
C GLY A 174 0.18 18.69 15.16
N GLU A 175 -0.15 19.08 16.37
CA GLU A 175 -0.19 20.50 16.78
C GLU A 175 1.20 21.15 16.74
N GLY A 176 1.24 22.45 16.45
CA GLY A 176 2.46 23.25 16.43
C GLY A 176 3.19 23.26 15.08
N TYR A 177 2.70 22.53 14.08
CA TYR A 177 3.26 22.49 12.73
C TYR A 177 2.39 23.25 11.74
N ASP A 178 3.04 23.97 10.83
CA ASP A 178 2.35 24.62 9.72
C ASP A 178 1.70 23.58 8.79
N PHE A 179 0.65 23.97 8.08
CA PHE A 179 -0.12 23.04 7.24
C PHE A 179 0.76 22.21 6.28
N ASP A 180 1.74 22.83 5.63
CA ASP A 180 2.59 22.13 4.64
C ASP A 180 3.58 21.15 5.29
N ASP A 181 3.81 21.25 6.61
CA ASP A 181 4.65 20.36 7.42
C ASP A 181 3.85 19.33 8.23
N GLN A 182 2.53 19.38 8.17
CA GLN A 182 1.66 18.34 8.76
C GLN A 182 1.67 17.07 7.90
N ARG A 183 2.77 16.31 7.95
CA ARG A 183 3.03 15.11 7.19
C ARG A 183 3.50 13.97 8.10
N GLY A 184 3.66 12.77 7.53
CA GLY A 184 4.17 11.61 8.26
C GLY A 184 3.10 10.91 9.10
N GLY A 185 2.01 10.50 8.45
CA GLY A 185 0.91 9.83 9.13
C GLY A 185 -0.31 9.55 8.26
N VAL A 186 -1.42 9.32 8.92
CA VAL A 186 -2.75 9.17 8.32
C VAL A 186 -3.65 10.25 8.89
N MET A 187 -4.29 11.00 8.00
CA MET A 187 -5.30 12.01 8.33
C MET A 187 -6.71 11.46 8.09
N VAL A 188 -7.69 11.99 8.80
CA VAL A 188 -9.11 11.76 8.57
C VAL A 188 -9.81 13.07 8.26
N LEU A 189 -10.68 13.04 7.23
CA LEU A 189 -11.42 14.23 6.80
C LEU A 189 -12.64 14.46 7.71
N ARG A 190 -12.74 15.65 8.26
CA ARG A 190 -13.95 16.17 8.89
C ARG A 190 -14.77 16.95 7.88
N GLU A 191 -15.94 16.46 7.60
CA GLU A 191 -16.96 17.15 6.81
C GLU A 191 -18.06 17.71 7.74
N GLY A 192 -18.57 18.88 7.41
CA GLY A 192 -19.62 19.56 8.19
C GLY A 192 -20.18 20.75 7.41
N ASN A 193 -20.82 21.71 8.09
CA ASN A 193 -21.42 22.88 7.46
C ASN A 193 -20.42 23.93 6.93
N GLY A 194 -19.11 23.69 7.10
CA GLY A 194 -18.03 24.54 6.64
C GLY A 194 -17.16 23.90 5.56
N ARG A 195 -15.96 24.46 5.34
CA ARG A 195 -14.95 23.81 4.51
C ARG A 195 -14.46 22.54 5.21
N PRO A 196 -14.29 21.43 4.48
CA PRO A 196 -13.69 20.22 5.05
C PRO A 196 -12.30 20.51 5.63
N THR A 197 -11.99 19.91 6.77
CA THR A 197 -10.71 20.03 7.49
C THR A 197 -10.13 18.67 7.79
N TRP A 198 -8.80 18.60 7.90
CA TRP A 198 -8.10 17.38 8.25
C TRP A 198 -7.83 17.32 9.75
N GLU A 199 -7.92 16.12 10.30
CA GLU A 199 -7.47 15.81 11.66
C GLU A 199 -6.45 14.69 11.62
N PRO A 200 -5.39 14.74 12.46
CA PRO A 200 -4.50 13.62 12.65
C PRO A 200 -5.25 12.39 13.15
N TYR A 201 -5.08 11.24 12.47
CA TYR A 201 -5.56 9.96 12.97
C TYR A 201 -4.43 9.16 13.60
N ALA A 202 -3.29 9.04 12.89
CA ALA A 202 -2.06 8.41 13.38
C ALA A 202 -0.86 9.22 12.88
N SER A 203 0.14 9.43 13.72
CA SER A 203 1.30 10.29 13.44
C SER A 203 2.62 9.59 13.69
N GLY A 204 3.73 10.21 13.26
CA GLY A 204 5.07 9.66 13.45
C GLY A 204 5.38 8.46 12.55
N LEU A 205 4.75 8.38 11.39
CA LEU A 205 5.07 7.46 10.30
C LEU A 205 5.95 8.18 9.28
N ARG A 206 6.94 7.48 8.68
CA ARG A 206 7.79 8.13 7.68
C ARG A 206 7.16 8.19 6.30
N ASN A 207 6.73 7.06 5.79
CA ASN A 207 6.08 6.95 4.49
C ASN A 207 5.07 5.80 4.49
N PRO A 208 3.90 6.01 5.11
CA PRO A 208 2.81 5.04 5.07
C PRO A 208 2.16 5.11 3.68
N VAL A 209 2.35 4.07 2.87
CA VAL A 209 1.80 4.04 1.51
C VAL A 209 0.48 3.30 1.47
N GLY A 210 0.46 2.02 1.88
CA GLY A 210 -0.74 1.20 1.92
C GLY A 210 -1.37 1.20 3.30
N PHE A 211 -2.69 1.17 3.32
CA PHE A 211 -3.47 0.92 4.54
C PHE A 211 -4.81 0.28 4.19
N ASP A 212 -5.33 -0.53 5.10
CA ASP A 212 -6.64 -1.17 4.96
C ASP A 212 -7.20 -1.52 6.35
N TRP A 213 -8.49 -1.77 6.42
CA TRP A 213 -9.20 -2.15 7.64
C TRP A 213 -9.37 -3.65 7.72
N HIS A 214 -8.99 -4.21 8.86
CA HIS A 214 -9.23 -5.63 9.14
C HIS A 214 -10.73 -5.94 9.08
N PRO A 215 -11.18 -6.87 8.22
CA PRO A 215 -12.59 -7.01 7.87
C PRO A 215 -13.49 -7.46 9.04
N GLN A 216 -12.93 -8.13 10.04
CA GLN A 216 -13.71 -8.56 11.22
C GLN A 216 -13.72 -7.55 12.36
N THR A 217 -12.61 -6.81 12.54
CA THR A 217 -12.45 -5.92 13.71
C THR A 217 -12.65 -4.44 13.36
N GLY A 218 -12.59 -4.06 12.07
CA GLY A 218 -12.62 -2.68 11.63
C GLY A 218 -11.37 -1.87 12.03
N VAL A 219 -10.34 -2.53 12.55
CA VAL A 219 -9.09 -1.89 12.95
C VAL A 219 -8.27 -1.55 11.71
N LEU A 220 -7.75 -0.33 11.66
CA LEU A 220 -6.88 0.13 10.57
C LEU A 220 -5.46 -0.38 10.76
N TYR A 221 -4.88 -0.90 9.69
CA TYR A 221 -3.45 -1.25 9.61
C TYR A 221 -2.80 -0.53 8.44
N ALA A 222 -1.50 -0.27 8.55
CA ALA A 222 -0.72 0.37 7.50
C ALA A 222 0.68 -0.21 7.38
N THR A 223 1.20 -0.18 6.15
CA THR A 223 2.61 -0.36 5.85
C THR A 223 3.36 0.95 6.08
N ASN A 224 4.63 0.90 6.48
CA ASN A 224 5.45 2.09 6.63
C ASN A 224 6.91 1.83 6.25
N ASN A 225 7.44 2.66 5.37
CA ASN A 225 8.84 2.60 4.94
C ASN A 225 9.73 3.36 5.92
N GLY A 226 10.73 2.67 6.48
CA GLY A 226 11.74 3.22 7.39
C GLY A 226 12.76 4.16 6.71
N PRO A 227 13.57 4.91 7.49
CA PRO A 227 14.62 5.79 6.98
C PRO A 227 15.86 5.03 6.49
N ASP A 228 16.68 5.69 5.65
CA ASP A 228 17.84 5.05 5.00
C ASP A 228 19.18 5.26 5.72
N HIS A 229 19.27 6.17 6.67
CA HIS A 229 20.54 6.60 7.28
C HIS A 229 21.13 5.59 8.27
N LEU A 230 20.32 4.66 8.79
CA LEU A 230 20.78 3.62 9.73
C LEU A 230 21.42 2.39 9.05
N GLY A 231 21.64 2.45 7.75
CA GLY A 231 22.30 1.37 7.00
C GLY A 231 21.34 0.46 6.25
N PHE A 232 21.87 -0.60 5.64
CA PHE A 232 21.07 -1.49 4.76
C PHE A 232 20.13 -2.42 5.53
N ASP A 233 20.50 -2.79 6.76
CA ASP A 233 19.78 -3.78 7.56
C ASP A 233 18.94 -3.16 8.69
N GLN A 234 18.96 -1.82 8.85
CA GLN A 234 18.25 -1.09 9.87
C GLN A 234 17.63 0.22 9.37
N PRO A 235 16.50 0.68 9.97
CA PRO A 235 15.59 -0.10 10.79
C PRO A 235 14.76 -1.05 9.92
N PRO A 236 14.10 -2.06 10.49
CA PRO A 236 13.15 -2.89 9.74
C PRO A 236 11.98 -2.04 9.23
N GLU A 237 11.39 -2.44 8.11
CA GLU A 237 10.14 -1.87 7.62
C GLU A 237 8.98 -2.34 8.50
N CYS A 238 7.94 -1.53 8.62
CA CYS A 238 6.88 -1.78 9.61
C CYS A 238 5.53 -2.10 8.98
N PHE A 239 4.80 -3.02 9.62
CA PHE A 239 3.37 -3.19 9.49
C PHE A 239 2.74 -2.89 10.85
N SER A 240 1.92 -1.85 10.89
CA SER A 240 1.47 -1.25 12.15
C SER A 240 -0.05 -1.20 12.25
N LYS A 241 -0.54 -1.47 13.46
CA LYS A 241 -1.92 -1.19 13.86
C LYS A 241 -2.04 0.31 14.13
N LEU A 242 -2.99 0.97 13.49
CA LEU A 242 -3.26 2.39 13.68
C LEU A 242 -4.54 2.58 14.48
N THR A 243 -4.46 3.41 15.50
CA THR A 243 -5.61 3.84 16.30
C THR A 243 -5.65 5.36 16.38
N ALA A 244 -6.82 5.92 16.65
CA ALA A 244 -6.96 7.36 16.78
C ALA A 244 -5.99 7.92 17.84
N GLY A 245 -5.12 8.85 17.44
CA GLY A 245 -4.09 9.44 18.27
C GLY A 245 -2.82 8.61 18.45
N SER A 246 -2.65 7.45 17.79
CA SER A 246 -1.41 6.66 17.89
C SER A 246 -0.20 7.42 17.34
N PHE A 247 0.95 7.22 17.98
CA PHE A 247 2.22 7.81 17.62
C PHE A 247 3.25 6.72 17.35
N HIS A 248 3.93 6.79 16.19
CA HIS A 248 4.82 5.74 15.69
C HIS A 248 6.31 6.14 15.66
N GLY A 249 6.66 7.29 16.27
CA GLY A 249 8.03 7.65 16.61
C GLY A 249 8.77 8.55 15.62
N MET A 250 8.57 8.42 14.31
CA MET A 250 9.31 9.21 13.31
C MET A 250 9.03 10.72 13.43
N PRO A 251 10.04 11.59 13.28
CA PRO A 251 11.46 11.31 12.95
C PRO A 251 12.37 11.06 14.17
N TRP A 252 11.88 11.08 15.39
CA TRP A 252 12.68 11.09 16.63
C TRP A 252 13.00 9.70 17.18
N PHE A 253 12.22 8.70 16.83
CA PHE A 253 12.36 7.36 17.38
C PHE A 253 12.21 6.31 16.29
N GLN A 254 13.00 5.24 16.38
CA GLN A 254 12.92 4.09 15.48
C GLN A 254 12.84 2.80 16.28
N PHE A 255 12.04 1.86 15.78
CA PHE A 255 12.01 0.49 16.28
C PHE A 255 13.08 -0.33 15.54
N ASP A 256 13.99 -0.95 16.29
CA ASP A 256 15.11 -1.72 15.71
C ASP A 256 14.80 -3.22 15.47
N GLY A 257 13.58 -3.64 15.78
CA GLY A 257 13.13 -5.03 15.76
C GLY A 257 13.00 -5.64 17.17
N GLN A 258 13.50 -4.97 18.19
CA GLN A 258 13.44 -5.40 19.60
C GLN A 258 12.91 -4.30 20.52
N GLN A 259 13.39 -3.08 20.34
CA GLN A 259 13.03 -1.94 21.18
C GLN A 259 12.97 -0.65 20.36
N VAL A 260 12.38 0.37 20.97
CA VAL A 260 12.35 1.72 20.42
C VAL A 260 13.57 2.49 20.91
N ASN A 261 14.31 3.06 19.98
CA ASN A 261 15.51 3.86 20.26
C ASN A 261 15.34 5.30 19.80
N ARG A 262 16.07 6.22 20.44
CA ARG A 262 16.20 7.60 19.94
C ARG A 262 16.92 7.55 18.57
N ASP A 263 16.39 8.33 17.63
CA ASP A 263 17.01 8.56 16.33
C ASP A 263 17.54 9.98 16.27
N ASP A 264 18.80 10.13 15.85
CA ASP A 264 19.45 11.42 15.68
C ASP A 264 19.11 12.11 14.34
N CYS A 265 18.12 11.58 13.64
CA CYS A 265 17.58 12.11 12.39
C CYS A 265 17.12 13.56 12.54
N GLU A 266 16.49 13.86 13.68
CA GLU A 266 16.11 15.20 14.09
C GLU A 266 16.57 15.46 15.51
N SER A 267 17.24 16.63 15.70
CA SER A 267 17.82 17.02 16.98
C SER A 267 16.80 17.62 17.95
N ASP A 268 15.68 18.12 17.43
CA ASP A 268 14.69 18.82 18.21
C ASP A 268 13.96 17.91 19.21
N LYS A 269 13.37 18.55 20.21
CA LYS A 269 12.61 17.83 21.22
C LYS A 269 11.38 17.16 20.58
N PRO A 270 11.21 15.85 20.77
CA PRO A 270 10.03 15.16 20.25
C PRO A 270 8.74 15.71 20.90
N PRO A 271 7.64 15.79 20.14
CA PRO A 271 6.36 16.28 20.67
C PRO A 271 5.76 15.33 21.70
N ARG A 272 6.18 14.06 21.69
CA ARG A 272 5.67 13.00 22.58
C ARG A 272 6.85 12.16 23.11
N PRO A 273 6.75 11.62 24.34
CA PRO A 273 7.81 10.80 24.91
C PRO A 273 7.93 9.43 24.22
N ILE A 274 9.11 8.82 24.30
CA ILE A 274 9.42 7.50 23.73
C ILE A 274 8.46 6.41 24.24
N ALA A 275 7.99 6.50 25.47
CA ALA A 275 7.05 5.54 26.05
C ALA A 275 5.67 5.52 25.38
N GLU A 276 5.35 6.53 24.60
CA GLU A 276 4.09 6.61 23.83
C GLU A 276 4.22 6.09 22.39
N VAL A 277 5.42 5.66 21.98
CA VAL A 277 5.62 5.12 20.65
C VAL A 277 4.93 3.77 20.51
N THR A 278 4.00 3.69 19.58
CA THR A 278 3.32 2.45 19.19
C THR A 278 4.29 1.61 18.36
N ILE A 279 4.62 0.42 18.83
CA ILE A 279 5.48 -0.52 18.11
C ILE A 279 4.71 -1.21 16.97
N PRO A 280 5.39 -1.61 15.87
CA PRO A 280 4.75 -2.37 14.79
C PRO A 280 4.31 -3.75 15.29
N VAL A 281 3.27 -4.31 14.66
CA VAL A 281 2.78 -5.67 15.00
C VAL A 281 3.63 -6.76 14.37
N VAL A 282 4.14 -6.53 13.16
CA VAL A 282 5.20 -7.32 12.51
C VAL A 282 6.13 -6.39 11.73
N THR A 283 7.30 -6.90 11.36
CA THR A 283 8.27 -6.16 10.56
C THR A 283 8.67 -6.93 9.30
N PHE A 284 9.13 -6.18 8.30
CA PHE A 284 9.77 -6.71 7.10
C PHE A 284 11.25 -6.37 7.10
N PRO A 285 12.09 -7.06 6.32
CA PRO A 285 13.48 -6.67 6.17
C PRO A 285 13.62 -5.20 5.78
N ALA A 286 14.56 -4.49 6.40
CA ALA A 286 14.87 -3.12 6.07
C ALA A 286 15.08 -2.95 4.55
N ARG A 287 14.70 -1.82 3.99
CA ARG A 287 14.79 -1.49 2.55
C ARG A 287 13.87 -2.28 1.62
N ASN A 288 13.02 -3.16 2.12
CA ASN A 288 12.15 -3.95 1.25
C ASN A 288 10.96 -3.15 0.70
N ALA A 289 10.77 -1.92 1.17
CA ALA A 289 9.79 -0.94 0.73
C ALA A 289 8.36 -1.52 0.64
N PRO A 290 7.70 -1.79 1.78
CA PRO A 290 6.31 -2.19 1.78
C PRO A 290 5.44 -1.03 1.28
N LEU A 291 4.66 -1.28 0.23
CA LEU A 291 3.76 -0.29 -0.37
C LEU A 291 2.30 -0.64 -0.09
N GLY A 292 1.52 -0.99 -1.12
CA GLY A 292 0.12 -1.32 -0.98
C GLY A 292 -0.14 -2.60 -0.17
N MET A 293 -1.32 -2.69 0.39
CA MET A 293 -1.80 -3.84 1.14
C MET A 293 -3.32 -3.99 1.02
N ALA A 294 -3.80 -5.20 1.17
CA ALA A 294 -5.23 -5.49 1.31
C ALA A 294 -5.43 -6.69 2.24
N PHE A 295 -6.48 -6.66 3.05
CA PHE A 295 -6.91 -7.85 3.80
C PHE A 295 -7.64 -8.83 2.88
N VAL A 296 -7.39 -10.12 3.07
CA VAL A 296 -8.06 -11.20 2.34
C VAL A 296 -9.53 -11.25 2.79
N PRO A 297 -10.50 -10.96 1.90
CA PRO A 297 -11.90 -11.04 2.25
C PRO A 297 -12.32 -12.50 2.47
N LYS A 298 -13.39 -12.69 3.22
CA LYS A 298 -14.00 -14.02 3.37
C LYS A 298 -14.39 -14.59 2.01
N GLY A 299 -13.97 -15.83 1.76
CA GLY A 299 -14.24 -16.54 0.51
C GLY A 299 -13.35 -16.15 -0.68
N ALA A 300 -12.37 -15.25 -0.47
CA ALA A 300 -11.31 -15.01 -1.43
C ALA A 300 -10.09 -15.86 -1.09
N MET A 301 -9.42 -16.36 -2.12
CA MET A 301 -8.27 -17.27 -1.98
C MET A 301 -8.61 -18.55 -1.16
N ASP A 302 -7.57 -19.19 -0.60
CA ASP A 302 -7.72 -20.35 0.30
C ASP A 302 -8.23 -19.87 1.68
N GLU A 303 -9.15 -20.61 2.29
CA GLU A 303 -9.66 -20.35 3.65
C GLU A 303 -8.54 -20.18 4.69
N LYS A 304 -7.37 -20.79 4.44
CA LYS A 304 -6.17 -20.65 5.28
C LYS A 304 -5.60 -19.23 5.32
N LEU A 305 -5.95 -18.39 4.33
CA LEU A 305 -5.51 -17.01 4.19
C LEU A 305 -6.62 -16.01 4.53
N GLU A 306 -7.82 -16.47 4.88
CA GLU A 306 -8.92 -15.56 5.23
C GLU A 306 -8.50 -14.60 6.36
N PHE A 307 -8.76 -13.31 6.14
CA PHE A 307 -8.45 -12.21 7.06
C PHE A 307 -6.96 -11.93 7.29
N ASP A 308 -6.05 -12.66 6.62
CA ASP A 308 -4.64 -12.28 6.55
C ASP A 308 -4.48 -10.99 5.71
N ALA A 309 -3.37 -10.29 5.86
CA ALA A 309 -3.07 -9.14 5.00
C ALA A 309 -2.05 -9.54 3.93
N VAL A 310 -2.35 -9.25 2.67
CA VAL A 310 -1.34 -9.33 1.59
C VAL A 310 -0.67 -7.98 1.44
N VAL A 311 0.66 -7.97 1.35
CA VAL A 311 1.48 -6.75 1.25
C VAL A 311 2.41 -6.83 0.05
N ALA A 312 2.44 -5.75 -0.74
CA ALA A 312 3.37 -5.57 -1.84
C ALA A 312 4.71 -5.04 -1.32
N LEU A 313 5.75 -5.86 -1.34
CA LEU A 313 7.13 -5.45 -1.07
C LEU A 313 7.81 -5.08 -2.38
N HIS A 314 8.04 -3.79 -2.60
CA HIS A 314 8.55 -3.22 -3.85
C HIS A 314 10.04 -3.53 -4.11
N GLY A 315 10.76 -3.98 -3.09
CA GLY A 315 12.19 -4.26 -3.13
C GLY A 315 13.06 -3.00 -3.03
N SER A 316 14.31 -3.18 -2.62
CA SER A 316 15.20 -2.07 -2.31
C SER A 316 15.71 -1.30 -3.54
N TRP A 317 15.91 -0.01 -3.40
CA TRP A 317 16.74 0.80 -4.30
C TRP A 317 18.23 0.57 -4.06
N GLY A 318 18.61 0.64 -2.79
CA GLY A 318 19.95 0.45 -2.33
C GLY A 318 20.38 -1.03 -2.30
N LYS A 319 21.67 -1.22 -2.12
CA LYS A 319 22.34 -2.50 -1.94
C LYS A 319 23.28 -2.42 -0.73
N PRO A 320 23.65 -3.54 -0.10
CA PRO A 320 24.63 -3.53 0.98
C PRO A 320 26.00 -3.00 0.50
N VAL A 321 26.77 -2.48 1.42
CA VAL A 321 28.14 -2.01 1.12
C VAL A 321 28.97 -3.18 0.57
N GLY A 322 29.58 -2.97 -0.60
CA GLY A 322 30.35 -3.99 -1.29
C GLY A 322 29.53 -5.02 -2.10
N GLY A 323 28.21 -4.98 -2.01
CA GLY A 323 27.34 -5.85 -2.80
C GLY A 323 27.07 -5.33 -4.22
N GLY A 324 26.70 -6.23 -5.14
CA GLY A 324 26.19 -5.92 -6.46
C GLY A 324 24.66 -5.67 -6.47
N VAL A 325 24.09 -5.47 -7.64
CA VAL A 325 22.64 -5.25 -7.81
C VAL A 325 21.80 -6.47 -7.46
N GLU A 326 22.37 -7.66 -7.61
CA GLU A 326 21.79 -8.95 -7.26
C GLU A 326 21.57 -9.12 -5.73
N THR A 327 22.28 -8.33 -4.91
CA THR A 327 22.16 -8.37 -3.44
C THR A 327 21.08 -7.42 -2.90
N ARG A 328 20.35 -6.73 -3.78
CA ARG A 328 19.19 -5.92 -3.39
C ARG A 328 18.12 -6.80 -2.74
N ARG A 329 17.30 -6.20 -1.87
CA ARG A 329 16.07 -6.86 -1.40
C ARG A 329 15.15 -7.10 -2.59
N ALA A 330 14.85 -8.35 -2.89
CA ALA A 330 14.01 -8.71 -4.01
C ALA A 330 12.56 -8.27 -3.79
N PRO A 331 11.87 -7.80 -4.85
CA PRO A 331 10.43 -7.56 -4.81
C PRO A 331 9.67 -8.87 -4.60
N LYS A 332 8.56 -8.81 -3.86
CA LYS A 332 7.67 -9.97 -3.65
C LYS A 332 6.32 -9.54 -3.08
N LEU A 333 5.36 -10.44 -3.10
CA LEU A 333 4.17 -10.35 -2.27
C LEU A 333 4.36 -11.23 -1.04
N VAL A 334 3.89 -10.75 0.10
CA VAL A 334 3.91 -11.50 1.37
C VAL A 334 2.52 -11.52 1.98
N ALA A 335 2.22 -12.57 2.76
CA ALA A 335 1.06 -12.66 3.62
C ALA A 335 1.47 -12.39 5.07
N VAL A 336 0.89 -11.38 5.69
CA VAL A 336 0.93 -11.18 7.13
C VAL A 336 -0.17 -12.03 7.72
N ARG A 337 0.23 -13.08 8.43
CA ARG A 337 -0.67 -14.10 8.96
C ARG A 337 -1.28 -13.63 10.27
N PHE A 338 -2.58 -13.78 10.38
CA PHE A 338 -3.35 -13.42 11.57
C PHE A 338 -3.85 -14.67 12.30
N LYS A 339 -3.86 -14.61 13.64
CA LYS A 339 -4.47 -15.57 14.51
C LYS A 339 -5.19 -14.84 15.63
N ASP A 340 -6.46 -15.15 15.84
CA ASP A 340 -7.30 -14.53 16.88
C ASP A 340 -7.30 -12.97 16.82
N GLY A 341 -7.21 -12.42 15.59
CA GLY A 341 -7.18 -10.98 15.33
C GLY A 341 -5.82 -10.29 15.52
N GLU A 342 -4.76 -11.05 15.83
CA GLU A 342 -3.40 -10.52 16.01
C GLU A 342 -2.45 -11.05 14.92
N ALA A 343 -1.60 -10.17 14.39
CA ALA A 343 -0.57 -10.55 13.42
C ALA A 343 0.53 -11.38 14.12
N VAL A 344 0.83 -12.56 13.59
CA VAL A 344 1.73 -13.53 14.24
C VAL A 344 2.99 -13.85 13.45
N ARG A 345 2.98 -13.71 12.13
CA ARG A 345 4.16 -13.95 11.26
C ARG A 345 3.95 -13.41 9.86
N VAL A 346 5.02 -13.43 9.08
CA VAL A 346 5.03 -13.07 7.65
C VAL A 346 5.51 -14.28 6.84
N ASP A 347 4.71 -14.68 5.85
CA ASP A 347 5.05 -15.73 4.89
C ASP A 347 5.22 -15.11 3.50
N ASP A 348 6.16 -15.62 2.69
CA ASP A 348 6.21 -15.26 1.27
C ASP A 348 4.93 -15.74 0.59
N LEU A 349 4.33 -14.93 -0.28
CA LEU A 349 3.17 -15.32 -1.08
C LEU A 349 3.56 -15.56 -2.54
N VAL A 350 4.12 -14.53 -3.19
CA VAL A 350 4.63 -14.64 -4.57
C VAL A 350 6.04 -14.06 -4.62
N SER A 351 6.98 -14.79 -5.21
CA SER A 351 8.36 -14.36 -5.37
C SER A 351 8.95 -14.81 -6.71
N GLY A 352 10.13 -14.27 -7.06
CA GLY A 352 10.77 -14.53 -8.36
C GLY A 352 10.75 -13.31 -9.29
N PHE A 353 10.38 -12.13 -8.79
CA PHE A 353 10.35 -10.88 -9.58
C PHE A 353 11.73 -10.26 -9.85
N GLN A 354 12.79 -10.78 -9.25
CA GLN A 354 14.17 -10.40 -9.49
C GLN A 354 14.96 -11.59 -10.01
N LEU A 355 15.70 -11.40 -11.09
CA LEU A 355 16.58 -12.39 -11.70
C LEU A 355 17.89 -12.53 -10.91
N LEU A 356 18.68 -13.56 -11.24
CA LEU A 356 19.96 -13.84 -10.56
C LEU A 356 21.01 -12.74 -10.74
N ASP A 357 20.97 -12.01 -11.85
CA ASP A 357 21.82 -10.85 -12.15
C ASP A 357 21.36 -9.56 -11.47
N GLY A 358 20.21 -9.59 -10.77
CA GLY A 358 19.62 -8.45 -10.07
C GLY A 358 18.66 -7.62 -10.89
N ASP A 359 18.43 -7.96 -12.16
CA ASP A 359 17.40 -7.33 -12.97
C ASP A 359 15.99 -7.70 -12.46
N ARG A 360 15.04 -6.80 -12.63
CA ARG A 360 13.70 -6.91 -12.08
C ARG A 360 12.66 -6.74 -13.17
N TRP A 361 11.94 -7.79 -13.45
CA TRP A 361 10.86 -7.77 -14.43
C TRP A 361 9.52 -7.29 -13.83
N ALA A 362 9.36 -7.34 -12.50
CA ALA A 362 8.23 -6.74 -11.79
C ALA A 362 8.65 -6.14 -10.45
N ARG A 363 7.94 -5.12 -10.01
CA ARG A 363 8.09 -4.48 -8.70
C ARG A 363 6.70 -4.11 -8.18
N PRO A 364 6.03 -5.00 -7.44
CA PRO A 364 4.68 -4.78 -6.96
C PRO A 364 4.52 -3.44 -6.23
N ALA A 365 3.48 -2.69 -6.56
CA ALA A 365 3.17 -1.41 -5.92
C ALA A 365 1.90 -1.49 -5.06
N ASP A 366 0.91 -2.29 -5.47
CA ASP A 366 -0.31 -2.47 -4.70
C ASP A 366 -0.93 -3.85 -4.94
N VAL A 367 -1.88 -4.20 -4.09
CA VAL A 367 -2.68 -5.43 -4.15
C VAL A 367 -4.15 -5.10 -3.89
N ALA A 368 -5.05 -5.81 -4.56
CA ALA A 368 -6.49 -5.71 -4.34
C ALA A 368 -7.18 -7.05 -4.62
N PHE A 369 -8.27 -7.33 -3.91
CA PHE A 369 -9.09 -8.53 -4.14
C PHE A 369 -10.28 -8.19 -5.01
N GLY A 370 -10.45 -8.98 -6.08
CA GLY A 370 -11.60 -8.86 -6.98
C GLY A 370 -12.86 -9.55 -6.43
N PRO A 371 -14.03 -9.22 -7.00
CA PRO A 371 -15.30 -9.88 -6.66
C PRO A 371 -15.32 -11.36 -7.04
N ASP A 372 -14.40 -11.80 -7.88
CA ASP A 372 -14.13 -13.19 -8.26
C ASP A 372 -13.27 -13.95 -7.24
N GLY A 373 -12.85 -13.29 -6.16
CA GLY A 373 -11.95 -13.84 -5.14
C GLY A 373 -10.48 -13.89 -5.54
N ALA A 374 -10.11 -13.41 -6.72
CA ALA A 374 -8.73 -13.39 -7.18
C ALA A 374 -7.96 -12.20 -6.58
N LEU A 375 -6.64 -12.37 -6.41
CA LEU A 375 -5.72 -11.32 -6.01
C LEU A 375 -5.14 -10.63 -7.26
N TYR A 376 -5.31 -9.33 -7.34
CA TYR A 376 -4.75 -8.44 -8.35
C TYR A 376 -3.60 -7.63 -7.76
N PHE A 377 -2.55 -7.38 -8.54
CA PHE A 377 -1.47 -6.47 -8.12
C PHE A 377 -0.88 -5.68 -9.28
N SER A 378 -0.40 -4.47 -8.99
CA SER A 378 0.17 -3.54 -9.95
C SER A 378 1.69 -3.48 -9.88
#